data_b55f9ee5bcff60b2c4d4869872b00e7c
#
_entry.id   b55f9ee5bcff60b2c4d4869872b00e7c
#
_cell.length_a   1.000
_cell.length_b   1.000
_cell.length_c   1.000
_cell.angle_alpha   90.00
_cell.angle_beta   90.00
_cell.angle_gamma   90.00
#
_symmetry.space_group_name_H-M   'P 1'
#
loop_
_entity.id
_entity.type
_entity.pdbx_description
1 polymer ?
#
loop_
_entity_poly.entity_id
_entity_poly.type
_entity_poly.pdbx_seq_one_letter_code
_entity_poly.pdbx_strand_id
1 'polypeptide(L)'
;SGEVIQLLFDTLPTAASRLGDAELLRGYLGLIRQLSAKVPRGLRPMLAHLDELFSKLTLGGLRRWALWGAQAHQRDFAAQLAYFDLKSADSQAMLQKERRGTLFIDNQRRLNFYLRAFWGRDFFMRPTSGDYETREGYKPYIETRVIHLADAYDDFAGLPGKDLYRAAAAHAAAHLVYTKKPLSMEQLNPAQMFTIGLFEDARVEFLAVQEFPGMKQMWAQFHAKVREVSCPTDPVVGFLERLAYALLD
;
A
#
# COMPACT_ATOMS: atom_id res chain seq x y z
N SER A 1 8.37 -18.44 26.42
CA SER A 1 7.56 -18.89 27.56
C SER A 1 6.16 -19.23 27.07
N GLY A 2 5.44 -20.14 27.78
CA GLY A 2 4.08 -20.53 27.42
C GLY A 2 3.10 -19.36 27.27
N GLU A 3 3.24 -18.33 28.11
CA GLU A 3 2.43 -17.11 28.04
C GLU A 3 2.53 -16.35 26.69
N VAL A 4 3.73 -16.26 26.11
CA VAL A 4 3.92 -15.58 24.82
C VAL A 4 3.26 -16.38 23.68
N ILE A 5 3.31 -17.70 23.77
CA ILE A 5 2.66 -18.59 22.79
C ILE A 5 1.14 -18.43 22.91
N GLN A 6 0.60 -18.44 24.14
CA GLN A 6 -0.82 -18.21 24.36
C GLN A 6 -1.26 -16.86 23.81
N LEU A 7 -0.55 -15.78 24.15
CA LEU A 7 -0.85 -14.43 23.69
C LEU A 7 -0.75 -14.31 22.16
N LEU A 8 0.19 -15.02 21.53
CA LEU A 8 0.27 -15.08 20.07
C LEU A 8 -0.99 -15.72 19.47
N PHE A 9 -1.47 -16.84 20.02
CA PHE A 9 -2.70 -17.47 19.56
C PHE A 9 -3.92 -16.58 19.79
N ASP A 10 -4.01 -15.90 20.92
CA ASP A 10 -5.10 -14.98 21.25
C ASP A 10 -5.16 -13.76 20.30
N THR A 11 -4.00 -13.28 19.86
CA THR A 11 -3.88 -12.13 18.95
C THR A 11 -3.86 -12.48 17.46
N LEU A 12 -3.71 -13.76 17.13
CA LEU A 12 -3.64 -14.23 15.72
C LEU A 12 -4.90 -13.90 14.91
N PRO A 13 -6.14 -14.04 15.43
CA PRO A 13 -7.34 -13.64 14.70
C PRO A 13 -7.36 -12.16 14.37
N THR A 14 -6.90 -11.29 15.29
CA THR A 14 -6.76 -9.85 15.05
C THR A 14 -5.75 -9.58 13.95
N ALA A 15 -4.57 -10.21 14.00
CA ALA A 15 -3.56 -10.10 12.96
C ALA A 15 -4.10 -10.55 11.59
N ALA A 16 -4.77 -11.71 11.53
CA ALA A 16 -5.35 -12.24 10.30
C ALA A 16 -6.42 -11.31 9.72
N SER A 17 -7.29 -10.76 10.57
CA SER A 17 -8.33 -9.80 10.16
C SER A 17 -7.72 -8.49 9.63
N ARG A 18 -6.68 -7.95 10.32
CA ARG A 18 -6.02 -6.70 9.96
C ARG A 18 -5.15 -6.81 8.71
N LEU A 19 -4.53 -7.95 8.49
CA LEU A 19 -3.68 -8.17 7.32
C LEU A 19 -4.48 -8.57 6.08
N GLY A 20 -5.59 -9.29 6.26
CA GLY A 20 -6.55 -9.65 5.20
C GLY A 20 -5.99 -10.57 4.09
N ASP A 21 -4.72 -10.95 4.15
CA ASP A 21 -4.03 -11.75 3.15
C ASP A 21 -3.12 -12.82 3.78
N ALA A 22 -3.05 -14.01 3.16
CA ALA A 22 -2.30 -15.14 3.68
C ALA A 22 -0.76 -14.93 3.61
N GLU A 23 -0.28 -14.20 2.60
CA GLU A 23 1.16 -13.90 2.47
C GLU A 23 1.60 -12.88 3.51
N LEU A 24 0.80 -11.84 3.73
CA LEU A 24 1.06 -10.88 4.80
C LEU A 24 1.03 -11.57 6.17
N LEU A 25 0.12 -12.51 6.39
CA LEU A 25 0.10 -13.27 7.64
C LEU A 25 1.36 -14.14 7.80
N ARG A 26 1.85 -14.78 6.73
CA ARG A 26 3.13 -15.50 6.76
C ARG A 26 4.30 -14.56 7.05
N GLY A 27 4.31 -13.36 6.44
CA GLY A 27 5.30 -12.31 6.70
C GLY A 27 5.29 -11.86 8.17
N TYR A 28 4.11 -11.69 8.77
CA TYR A 28 3.96 -11.40 10.19
C TYR A 28 4.50 -12.53 11.07
N LEU A 29 4.16 -13.79 10.81
CA LEU A 29 4.71 -14.92 11.55
C LEU A 29 6.23 -15.04 11.41
N GLY A 30 6.77 -14.70 10.24
CA GLY A 30 8.21 -14.56 10.01
C GLY A 30 8.85 -13.48 10.88
N LEU A 31 8.20 -12.32 11.01
CA LEU A 31 8.64 -11.26 11.92
C LEU A 31 8.63 -11.72 13.39
N ILE A 32 7.55 -12.37 13.85
CA ILE A 32 7.46 -12.92 15.21
C ILE A 32 8.60 -13.92 15.48
N ARG A 33 8.87 -14.81 14.53
CA ARG A 33 10.01 -15.75 14.61
C ARG A 33 11.35 -15.01 14.74
N GLN A 34 11.56 -13.97 13.95
CA GLN A 34 12.79 -13.16 13.99
C GLN A 34 12.95 -12.45 15.33
N LEU A 35 11.88 -11.85 15.85
CA LEU A 35 11.87 -11.15 17.13
C LEU A 35 12.02 -12.12 18.31
N SER A 36 11.46 -13.33 18.23
CA SER A 36 11.63 -14.36 19.27
C SER A 36 13.09 -14.77 19.47
N ALA A 37 13.89 -14.71 18.41
CA ALA A 37 15.31 -14.98 18.48
C ALA A 37 16.14 -13.77 18.99
N LYS A 38 15.73 -12.53 18.65
CA LYS A 38 16.50 -11.31 18.98
C LYS A 38 16.07 -10.67 20.30
N VAL A 39 14.77 -10.61 20.55
CA VAL A 39 14.16 -9.84 21.67
C VAL A 39 13.00 -10.60 22.30
N PRO A 40 13.20 -11.80 22.84
CA PRO A 40 12.11 -12.65 23.33
C PRO A 40 11.27 -11.98 24.43
N ARG A 41 11.84 -11.08 25.22
CA ARG A 41 11.14 -10.33 26.28
C ARG A 41 10.28 -9.19 25.75
N GLY A 42 10.62 -8.61 24.60
CA GLY A 42 9.86 -7.55 23.95
C GLY A 42 8.59 -8.05 23.25
N LEU A 43 8.51 -9.34 22.93
CA LEU A 43 7.35 -9.91 22.23
C LEU A 43 6.05 -9.77 23.03
N ARG A 44 6.07 -10.04 24.34
CA ARG A 44 4.88 -10.00 25.17
C ARG A 44 4.21 -8.61 25.16
N PRO A 45 4.93 -7.50 25.48
CA PRO A 45 4.34 -6.16 25.40
C PRO A 45 3.93 -5.79 23.98
N MET A 46 4.72 -6.13 22.97
CA MET A 46 4.33 -5.87 21.57
C MET A 46 3.01 -6.55 21.19
N LEU A 47 2.83 -7.82 21.52
CA LEU A 47 1.61 -8.56 21.23
C LEU A 47 0.39 -8.02 21.97
N ALA A 48 0.59 -7.51 23.21
CA ALA A 48 -0.48 -6.89 24.00
C ALA A 48 -1.01 -5.60 23.32
N HIS A 49 -0.18 -4.90 22.54
CA HIS A 49 -0.56 -3.70 21.80
C HIS A 49 -0.78 -3.94 20.28
N LEU A 50 -0.95 -5.20 19.87
CA LEU A 50 -0.97 -5.55 18.45
C LEU A 50 -2.10 -4.87 17.67
N ASP A 51 -3.29 -4.75 18.23
CA ASP A 51 -4.41 -4.07 17.57
C ASP A 51 -4.13 -2.57 17.38
N GLU A 52 -3.55 -1.91 18.38
CA GLU A 52 -3.12 -0.52 18.27
C GLU A 52 -2.03 -0.35 17.20
N LEU A 53 -1.04 -1.24 17.18
CA LEU A 53 0.04 -1.21 16.19
C LEU A 53 -0.50 -1.37 14.77
N PHE A 54 -1.36 -2.35 14.53
CA PHE A 54 -1.98 -2.55 13.20
C PHE A 54 -3.03 -1.51 12.85
N SER A 55 -3.54 -0.73 13.80
CA SER A 55 -4.39 0.43 13.48
C SER A 55 -3.60 1.62 12.93
N LYS A 56 -2.29 1.63 13.12
CA LYS A 56 -1.40 2.75 12.77
C LYS A 56 -0.35 2.39 11.73
N LEU A 57 0.02 1.12 11.61
CA LEU A 57 1.12 0.64 10.80
C LEU A 57 0.67 -0.43 9.80
N THR A 58 1.28 -0.42 8.62
CA THR A 58 1.32 -1.59 7.75
C THR A 58 2.24 -2.66 8.34
N LEU A 59 2.23 -3.88 7.80
CA LEU A 59 3.18 -4.92 8.22
C LEU A 59 4.64 -4.47 8.03
N GLY A 60 4.94 -3.77 6.92
CA GLY A 60 6.27 -3.19 6.69
C GLY A 60 6.65 -2.16 7.73
N GLY A 61 5.73 -1.25 8.09
CA GLY A 61 5.93 -0.27 9.16
C GLY A 61 6.14 -0.93 10.51
N LEU A 62 5.34 -1.94 10.85
CA LEU A 62 5.50 -2.74 12.07
C LEU A 62 6.87 -3.42 12.11
N ARG A 63 7.31 -3.98 10.99
CA ARG A 63 8.63 -4.63 10.88
C ARG A 63 9.76 -3.65 11.13
N ARG A 64 9.74 -2.47 10.51
CA ARG A 64 10.78 -1.45 10.70
C ARG A 64 10.79 -0.91 12.13
N TRP A 65 9.62 -0.62 12.70
CA TRP A 65 9.46 -0.21 14.09
C TRP A 65 10.04 -1.27 15.05
N ALA A 66 9.66 -2.53 14.89
CA ALA A 66 10.08 -3.61 15.78
C ALA A 66 11.58 -3.94 15.66
N LEU A 67 12.13 -3.98 14.44
CA LEU A 67 13.55 -4.25 14.23
C LEU A 67 14.44 -3.09 14.71
N TRP A 68 13.99 -1.85 14.54
CA TRP A 68 14.69 -0.70 15.08
C TRP A 68 14.78 -0.76 16.62
N GLY A 69 13.64 -1.00 17.30
CA GLY A 69 13.62 -1.15 18.77
C GLY A 69 14.48 -2.29 19.28
N ALA A 70 14.48 -3.43 18.55
CA ALA A 70 15.33 -4.56 18.85
C ALA A 70 16.82 -4.22 18.76
N GLN A 71 17.22 -3.41 17.79
CA GLN A 71 18.60 -3.00 17.58
C GLN A 71 19.03 -1.89 18.54
N ALA A 72 18.20 -0.84 18.68
CA ALA A 72 18.52 0.32 19.51
C ALA A 72 18.68 -0.03 20.98
N HIS A 73 17.86 -0.97 21.49
CA HIS A 73 17.83 -1.36 22.90
C HIS A 73 18.40 -2.77 23.15
N GLN A 74 19.32 -3.23 22.31
CA GLN A 74 19.87 -4.59 22.40
C GLN A 74 20.51 -4.93 23.77
N ARG A 75 21.09 -3.92 24.43
CA ARG A 75 21.84 -4.07 25.68
C ARG A 75 21.07 -3.58 26.92
N ASP A 76 19.94 -2.92 26.74
CA ASP A 76 19.12 -2.37 27.83
C ASP A 76 17.72 -3.00 27.82
N PHE A 77 17.55 -3.99 28.69
CA PHE A 77 16.29 -4.72 28.78
C PHE A 77 15.13 -3.87 29.30
N ALA A 78 15.37 -2.88 30.15
CA ALA A 78 14.33 -2.02 30.68
C ALA A 78 13.85 -1.05 29.59
N ALA A 79 14.76 -0.43 28.86
CA ALA A 79 14.45 0.41 27.72
C ALA A 79 13.76 -0.41 26.59
N GLN A 80 14.21 -1.64 26.36
CA GLN A 80 13.58 -2.54 25.38
C GLN A 80 12.12 -2.85 25.74
N LEU A 81 11.83 -3.19 27.01
CA LEU A 81 10.45 -3.43 27.46
C LEU A 81 9.60 -2.18 27.31
N ALA A 82 10.11 -1.00 27.75
CA ALA A 82 9.41 0.27 27.62
C ALA A 82 9.13 0.64 26.15
N TYR A 83 10.05 0.32 25.24
CA TYR A 83 9.88 0.52 23.80
C TYR A 83 8.73 -0.32 23.26
N PHE A 84 8.76 -1.63 23.47
CA PHE A 84 7.74 -2.55 22.96
C PHE A 84 6.38 -2.42 23.65
N ASP A 85 6.35 -1.82 24.86
CA ASP A 85 5.13 -1.46 25.60
C ASP A 85 4.59 -0.06 25.22
N LEU A 86 5.11 0.56 24.16
CA LEU A 86 4.74 1.89 23.66
C LEU A 86 4.91 3.04 24.69
N LYS A 87 5.70 2.85 25.74
CA LYS A 87 5.90 3.80 26.83
C LYS A 87 7.10 4.72 26.66
N SER A 88 8.04 4.38 25.78
CA SER A 88 9.23 5.21 25.56
C SER A 88 9.00 6.28 24.49
N ALA A 89 9.68 7.41 24.62
CA ALA A 89 9.57 8.53 23.68
C ALA A 89 10.04 8.15 22.27
N ASP A 90 11.10 7.35 22.16
CA ASP A 90 11.63 6.85 20.90
C ASP A 90 10.72 5.83 20.23
N SER A 91 10.00 4.98 20.99
CA SER A 91 8.95 4.13 20.48
C SER A 91 7.84 4.94 19.81
N GLN A 92 7.36 5.99 20.49
CA GLN A 92 6.33 6.88 19.95
C GLN A 92 6.85 7.67 18.73
N ALA A 93 8.08 8.16 18.77
CA ALA A 93 8.69 8.86 17.63
C ALA A 93 8.83 7.94 16.41
N MET A 94 9.27 6.69 16.63
CA MET A 94 9.38 5.72 15.55
C MET A 94 8.01 5.28 15.03
N LEU A 95 7.01 5.11 15.91
CA LEU A 95 5.63 4.84 15.52
C LEU A 95 5.07 5.97 14.65
N GLN A 96 5.29 7.23 15.05
CA GLN A 96 4.87 8.39 14.26
C GLN A 96 5.58 8.46 12.89
N LYS A 97 6.87 8.13 12.86
CA LYS A 97 7.66 8.08 11.62
C LYS A 97 7.18 6.99 10.66
N GLU A 98 6.81 5.83 11.19
CA GLU A 98 6.36 4.68 10.40
C GLU A 98 4.85 4.68 10.14
N ARG A 99 4.10 5.54 10.85
CA ARG A 99 2.67 5.73 10.60
C ARG A 99 2.45 6.18 9.17
N ARG A 100 1.60 5.47 8.46
CA ARG A 100 1.18 5.79 7.11
C ARG A 100 -0.26 6.30 7.13
N GLY A 101 -0.59 7.13 6.14
CA GLY A 101 -1.86 7.81 6.02
C GLY A 101 -3.08 6.88 5.97
N THR A 102 -3.64 6.69 4.80
CA THR A 102 -4.82 5.84 4.60
C THR A 102 -4.40 4.40 4.32
N LEU A 103 -4.85 3.43 5.14
CA LEU A 103 -4.55 2.01 4.95
C LEU A 103 -5.53 1.37 3.96
N PHE A 104 -5.01 0.45 3.12
CA PHE A 104 -5.81 -0.31 2.16
C PHE A 104 -6.90 -1.13 2.85
N ILE A 105 -6.54 -1.88 3.90
CA ILE A 105 -7.47 -2.79 4.58
C ILE A 105 -8.71 -2.06 5.14
N ASP A 106 -8.56 -0.83 5.60
CA ASP A 106 -9.66 -0.02 6.12
C ASP A 106 -10.59 0.49 5.01
N ASN A 107 -10.10 0.49 3.74
CA ASN A 107 -10.81 1.02 2.58
C ASN A 107 -11.27 -0.06 1.60
N GLN A 108 -10.74 -1.27 1.65
CA GLN A 108 -10.97 -2.34 0.67
C GLN A 108 -12.46 -2.59 0.38
N ARG A 109 -13.27 -2.72 1.43
CA ARG A 109 -14.73 -2.94 1.29
C ARG A 109 -15.43 -1.77 0.61
N ARG A 110 -15.03 -0.52 0.96
CA ARG A 110 -15.59 0.69 0.35
C ARG A 110 -15.21 0.80 -1.12
N LEU A 111 -13.96 0.46 -1.44
CA LEU A 111 -13.47 0.43 -2.83
C LEU A 111 -14.24 -0.60 -3.66
N ASN A 112 -14.51 -1.79 -3.12
CA ASN A 112 -15.28 -2.79 -3.86
C ASN A 112 -16.72 -2.33 -4.12
N PHE A 113 -17.40 -1.73 -3.14
CA PHE A 113 -18.72 -1.11 -3.36
C PHE A 113 -18.67 0.03 -4.39
N TYR A 114 -17.63 0.85 -4.33
CA TYR A 114 -17.42 1.94 -5.27
C TYR A 114 -17.26 1.42 -6.70
N LEU A 115 -16.39 0.44 -6.94
CA LEU A 115 -16.20 -0.15 -8.25
C LEU A 115 -17.44 -0.91 -8.75
N ARG A 116 -18.12 -1.62 -7.86
CA ARG A 116 -19.37 -2.31 -8.17
C ARG A 116 -20.49 -1.35 -8.57
N ALA A 117 -20.54 -0.16 -7.99
CA ALA A 117 -21.52 0.86 -8.36
C ALA A 117 -21.37 1.31 -9.83
N PHE A 118 -20.14 1.31 -10.38
CA PHE A 118 -19.90 1.63 -11.78
C PHE A 118 -20.18 0.43 -12.69
N TRP A 119 -19.56 -0.70 -12.44
CA TRP A 119 -19.53 -1.82 -13.41
C TRP A 119 -20.42 -3.01 -13.05
N GLY A 120 -21.22 -2.92 -11.98
CA GLY A 120 -22.18 -3.96 -11.59
C GLY A 120 -21.57 -5.29 -11.15
N ARG A 121 -20.24 -5.37 -10.93
CA ARG A 121 -19.51 -6.59 -10.56
C ARG A 121 -18.48 -6.33 -9.48
N ASP A 122 -18.09 -7.38 -8.78
CA ASP A 122 -17.03 -7.32 -7.77
C ASP A 122 -15.64 -7.43 -8.43
N PHE A 123 -14.68 -6.73 -7.82
CA PHE A 123 -13.28 -6.77 -8.20
C PHE A 123 -12.45 -7.31 -7.04
N PHE A 124 -11.62 -8.30 -7.32
CA PHE A 124 -10.69 -8.81 -6.33
C PHE A 124 -9.53 -7.85 -6.17
N MET A 125 -9.34 -7.36 -4.94
CA MET A 125 -8.27 -6.43 -4.60
C MET A 125 -7.45 -6.98 -3.46
N ARG A 126 -6.12 -6.83 -3.55
CA ARG A 126 -5.16 -7.23 -2.52
C ARG A 126 -4.15 -6.12 -2.27
N PRO A 127 -3.58 -6.03 -1.05
CA PRO A 127 -2.43 -5.19 -0.84
C PRO A 127 -1.23 -5.75 -1.59
N THR A 128 -0.35 -4.87 -2.05
CA THR A 128 0.94 -5.30 -2.58
C THR A 128 1.77 -5.83 -1.41
N SER A 129 1.99 -7.14 -1.37
CA SER A 129 2.93 -7.78 -0.43
C SER A 129 4.34 -7.56 -0.94
N GLY A 130 4.83 -6.35 -0.85
CA GLY A 130 6.09 -6.06 -1.46
C GLY A 130 7.29 -6.19 -0.56
N ASP A 131 8.44 -5.99 -1.17
CA ASP A 131 9.72 -5.98 -0.50
C ASP A 131 9.71 -4.94 0.63
N TYR A 132 9.72 -5.41 1.86
CA TYR A 132 9.61 -4.61 3.08
C TYR A 132 10.79 -3.65 3.29
N GLU A 133 11.80 -3.70 2.42
CA GLU A 133 13.04 -2.93 2.57
C GLU A 133 12.99 -1.57 1.88
N THR A 134 12.14 -1.38 0.88
CA THR A 134 12.05 -0.11 0.15
C THR A 134 10.76 0.64 0.44
N ARG A 135 10.89 1.94 0.75
CA ARG A 135 9.75 2.87 0.89
C ARG A 135 9.19 3.33 -0.45
N GLU A 136 9.92 3.10 -1.53
CA GLU A 136 9.56 3.58 -2.86
C GLU A 136 8.37 2.76 -3.38
N GLY A 137 7.30 3.49 -3.52
CA GLY A 137 5.95 3.11 -3.76
C GLY A 137 5.73 1.93 -4.69
N TYR A 138 5.04 0.95 -4.17
CA TYR A 138 4.46 -0.08 -5.01
C TYR A 138 3.47 0.56 -5.97
N LYS A 139 3.81 0.51 -7.24
CA LYS A 139 2.86 0.87 -8.28
C LYS A 139 1.73 -0.15 -8.26
N PRO A 140 0.47 0.27 -8.38
CA PRO A 140 -0.64 -0.65 -8.60
C PRO A 140 -0.35 -1.53 -9.82
N TYR A 141 -0.70 -2.81 -9.73
CA TYR A 141 -0.59 -3.73 -10.86
C TYR A 141 -1.73 -4.74 -10.84
N ILE A 142 -1.92 -5.42 -11.97
CA ILE A 142 -2.95 -6.44 -12.14
C ILE A 142 -2.25 -7.77 -12.40
N GLU A 143 -2.58 -8.78 -11.61
CA GLU A 143 -2.12 -10.15 -11.80
C GLU A 143 -3.31 -11.11 -11.76
N THR A 144 -3.46 -11.92 -12.78
CA THR A 144 -4.54 -12.94 -12.87
C THR A 144 -5.92 -12.39 -12.47
N ARG A 145 -6.27 -11.17 -12.93
CA ARG A 145 -7.51 -10.44 -12.63
C ARG A 145 -7.66 -9.96 -11.18
N VAL A 146 -6.61 -9.99 -10.37
CA VAL A 146 -6.55 -9.39 -9.06
C VAL A 146 -5.86 -8.03 -9.18
N ILE A 147 -6.45 -7.01 -8.61
CA ILE A 147 -5.88 -5.66 -8.52
C ILE A 147 -5.01 -5.61 -7.27
N HIS A 148 -3.73 -5.32 -7.42
CA HIS A 148 -2.81 -5.10 -6.33
C HIS A 148 -2.63 -3.59 -6.12
N LEU A 149 -2.92 -3.13 -4.89
CA LEU A 149 -2.79 -1.72 -4.48
C LEU A 149 -1.81 -1.61 -3.33
N ALA A 150 -1.17 -0.45 -3.16
CA ALA A 150 -0.26 -0.23 -2.04
C ALA A 150 -0.96 -0.47 -0.69
N ASP A 151 -0.22 -0.98 0.31
CA ASP A 151 -0.72 -1.22 1.67
C ASP A 151 -1.24 0.05 2.34
N ALA A 152 -0.61 1.17 2.01
CA ALA A 152 -1.01 2.50 2.48
C ALA A 152 -0.69 3.56 1.42
N TYR A 153 -1.54 4.58 1.34
CA TYR A 153 -1.27 5.84 0.66
C TYR A 153 -1.22 6.99 1.64
N ASP A 154 -0.16 7.76 1.60
CA ASP A 154 -0.10 9.06 2.25
C ASP A 154 -0.96 10.07 1.44
N ASP A 155 -1.36 11.17 2.09
CA ASP A 155 -1.98 12.27 1.38
C ASP A 155 -0.98 12.86 0.37
N PHE A 156 -1.43 13.14 -0.84
CA PHE A 156 -0.59 13.62 -1.92
C PHE A 156 -0.98 15.05 -2.31
N ALA A 157 -0.08 16.01 -2.08
CA ALA A 157 -0.27 17.42 -2.45
C ALA A 157 -1.63 18.00 -1.99
N GLY A 158 -2.08 17.63 -0.78
CA GLY A 158 -3.36 18.03 -0.20
C GLY A 158 -4.56 17.18 -0.62
N LEU A 159 -4.38 16.19 -1.48
CA LEU A 159 -5.40 15.20 -1.81
C LEU A 159 -5.33 14.03 -0.83
N PRO A 160 -6.46 13.61 -0.22
CA PRO A 160 -6.48 12.51 0.72
C PRO A 160 -6.09 11.17 0.10
N GLY A 161 -5.34 10.34 0.83
CA GLY A 161 -4.94 9.00 0.39
C GLY A 161 -6.11 8.08 0.00
N LYS A 162 -7.31 8.29 0.60
CA LYS A 162 -8.53 7.59 0.18
C LYS A 162 -8.97 7.90 -1.25
N ASP A 163 -8.71 9.11 -1.72
CA ASP A 163 -9.07 9.52 -3.09
C ASP A 163 -8.03 8.98 -4.09
N LEU A 164 -6.78 8.87 -3.66
CA LEU A 164 -5.73 8.16 -4.42
C LEU A 164 -6.09 6.67 -4.59
N TYR A 165 -6.60 6.00 -3.53
CA TYR A 165 -7.12 4.64 -3.66
C TYR A 165 -8.27 4.53 -4.66
N ARG A 166 -9.22 5.49 -4.64
CA ARG A 166 -10.34 5.49 -5.59
C ARG A 166 -9.86 5.62 -7.02
N ALA A 167 -8.94 6.56 -7.27
CA ALA A 167 -8.38 6.79 -8.59
C ALA A 167 -7.60 5.57 -9.09
N ALA A 168 -6.71 5.01 -8.28
CA ALA A 168 -5.90 3.85 -8.64
C ALA A 168 -6.76 2.58 -8.84
N ALA A 169 -7.73 2.34 -7.97
CA ALA A 169 -8.63 1.20 -8.08
C ALA A 169 -9.54 1.30 -9.31
N ALA A 170 -10.07 2.49 -9.61
CA ALA A 170 -10.89 2.72 -10.80
C ALA A 170 -10.09 2.56 -12.09
N HIS A 171 -8.86 3.06 -12.14
CA HIS A 171 -7.95 2.87 -13.27
C HIS A 171 -7.66 1.40 -13.52
N ALA A 172 -7.25 0.65 -12.49
CA ALA A 172 -6.99 -0.79 -12.62
C ALA A 172 -8.26 -1.57 -13.00
N ALA A 173 -9.42 -1.20 -12.47
CA ALA A 173 -10.69 -1.80 -12.85
C ALA A 173 -11.03 -1.51 -14.32
N ALA A 174 -10.76 -0.30 -14.84
CA ALA A 174 -10.95 0.05 -16.24
C ALA A 174 -10.13 -0.86 -17.16
N HIS A 175 -8.88 -1.18 -16.83
CA HIS A 175 -8.12 -2.19 -17.56
C HIS A 175 -8.82 -3.56 -17.58
N LEU A 176 -9.30 -4.04 -16.43
CA LEU A 176 -10.02 -5.32 -16.36
C LEU A 176 -11.34 -5.34 -17.14
N VAL A 177 -11.93 -4.17 -17.39
CA VAL A 177 -13.17 -4.03 -18.15
C VAL A 177 -12.91 -3.88 -19.64
N TYR A 178 -11.98 -3.00 -20.03
CA TYR A 178 -11.83 -2.53 -21.39
C TYR A 178 -10.66 -3.16 -22.16
N THR A 179 -9.63 -3.71 -21.48
CA THR A 179 -8.55 -4.44 -22.14
C THR A 179 -8.98 -5.87 -22.41
N LYS A 180 -9.42 -6.14 -23.65
CA LYS A 180 -9.94 -7.46 -24.05
C LYS A 180 -8.85 -8.46 -24.42
N LYS A 181 -7.73 -7.98 -24.92
CA LYS A 181 -6.60 -8.81 -25.36
C LYS A 181 -5.32 -8.30 -24.70
N PRO A 182 -4.60 -9.15 -23.97
CA PRO A 182 -3.29 -8.76 -23.44
C PRO A 182 -2.31 -8.53 -24.59
N LEU A 183 -1.47 -7.51 -24.46
CA LEU A 183 -0.37 -7.23 -25.35
C LEU A 183 0.85 -8.04 -24.91
N SER A 184 1.49 -8.78 -25.84
CA SER A 184 2.76 -9.43 -25.52
C SER A 184 3.88 -8.38 -25.48
N MET A 185 4.62 -8.38 -24.37
CA MET A 185 5.71 -7.43 -24.13
C MET A 185 7.09 -8.04 -24.42
N GLU A 186 7.17 -9.34 -24.78
CA GLU A 186 8.41 -10.12 -24.82
C GLU A 186 9.45 -9.60 -25.83
N GLN A 187 9.02 -8.89 -26.88
CA GLN A 187 9.90 -8.38 -27.94
C GLN A 187 10.07 -6.86 -27.91
N LEU A 188 9.54 -6.18 -26.87
CA LEU A 188 9.54 -4.73 -26.79
C LEU A 188 10.71 -4.23 -25.93
N ASN A 189 11.34 -3.14 -26.39
CA ASN A 189 12.28 -2.44 -25.53
C ASN A 189 11.56 -1.60 -24.45
N PRO A 190 12.26 -1.14 -23.39
CA PRO A 190 11.64 -0.41 -22.29
C PRO A 190 10.88 0.86 -22.72
N ALA A 191 11.38 1.59 -23.72
CA ALA A 191 10.71 2.80 -24.21
C ALA A 191 9.41 2.46 -24.94
N GLN A 192 9.40 1.39 -25.74
CA GLN A 192 8.19 0.90 -26.40
C GLN A 192 7.16 0.40 -25.39
N MET A 193 7.60 -0.36 -24.36
CA MET A 193 6.73 -0.83 -23.28
C MET A 193 6.08 0.34 -22.55
N PHE A 194 6.87 1.35 -22.20
CA PHE A 194 6.37 2.56 -21.55
C PHE A 194 5.35 3.30 -22.43
N THR A 195 5.68 3.49 -23.71
CA THR A 195 4.81 4.22 -24.65
C THR A 195 3.47 3.49 -24.86
N ILE A 196 3.51 2.19 -25.04
CA ILE A 196 2.30 1.36 -25.20
C ILE A 196 1.46 1.42 -23.92
N GLY A 197 2.10 1.32 -22.72
CA GLY A 197 1.43 1.46 -21.43
C GLY A 197 0.69 2.80 -21.33
N LEU A 198 1.39 3.90 -21.63
CA LEU A 198 0.80 5.25 -21.59
C LEU A 198 -0.44 5.39 -22.49
N PHE A 199 -0.39 4.88 -23.71
CA PHE A 199 -1.54 4.96 -24.62
C PHE A 199 -2.66 4.00 -24.21
N GLU A 200 -2.35 2.83 -23.68
CA GLU A 200 -3.35 1.91 -23.15
C GLU A 200 -4.05 2.47 -21.93
N ASP A 201 -3.30 3.10 -21.01
CA ASP A 201 -3.83 3.82 -19.85
C ASP A 201 -4.81 4.91 -20.31
N ALA A 202 -4.40 5.77 -21.26
CA ALA A 202 -5.24 6.81 -21.82
C ALA A 202 -6.50 6.23 -22.52
N ARG A 203 -6.35 5.12 -23.23
CA ARG A 203 -7.48 4.47 -23.92
C ARG A 203 -8.53 3.95 -22.94
N VAL A 204 -8.11 3.27 -21.86
CA VAL A 204 -9.06 2.72 -20.89
C VAL A 204 -9.69 3.82 -20.04
N GLU A 205 -8.95 4.87 -19.72
CA GLU A 205 -9.49 6.06 -19.05
C GLU A 205 -10.51 6.79 -19.92
N PHE A 206 -10.21 6.99 -21.21
CA PHE A 206 -11.15 7.57 -22.17
C PHE A 206 -12.47 6.77 -22.20
N LEU A 207 -12.40 5.44 -22.33
CA LEU A 207 -13.60 4.59 -22.39
C LEU A 207 -14.38 4.65 -21.07
N ALA A 208 -13.68 4.67 -19.92
CA ALA A 208 -14.32 4.82 -18.62
C ALA A 208 -15.00 6.20 -18.46
N VAL A 209 -14.37 7.27 -18.96
CA VAL A 209 -14.94 8.64 -18.93
C VAL A 209 -16.16 8.75 -19.84
N GLN A 210 -16.17 8.09 -21.01
CA GLN A 210 -17.35 8.04 -21.88
C GLN A 210 -18.56 7.41 -21.19
N GLU A 211 -18.33 6.37 -20.39
CA GLU A 211 -19.38 5.70 -19.64
C GLU A 211 -19.73 6.44 -18.33
N PHE A 212 -18.70 6.98 -17.64
CA PHE A 212 -18.81 7.64 -16.33
C PHE A 212 -18.07 8.99 -16.32
N PRO A 213 -18.67 10.09 -16.81
CA PRO A 213 -17.97 11.38 -17.00
C PRO A 213 -17.32 11.95 -15.74
N GLY A 214 -17.81 11.62 -14.53
CA GLY A 214 -17.22 12.03 -13.26
C GLY A 214 -15.81 11.50 -13.00
N MET A 215 -15.38 10.44 -13.69
CA MET A 215 -14.03 9.88 -13.57
C MET A 215 -12.96 10.82 -14.13
N LYS A 216 -13.29 11.63 -15.16
CA LYS A 216 -12.38 12.64 -15.69
C LYS A 216 -11.88 13.59 -14.62
N GLN A 217 -12.78 14.16 -13.82
CA GLN A 217 -12.40 15.08 -12.76
C GLN A 217 -11.57 14.39 -11.68
N MET A 218 -11.90 13.14 -11.35
CA MET A 218 -11.16 12.36 -10.35
C MET A 218 -9.70 12.15 -10.76
N TRP A 219 -9.40 11.76 -12.00
CA TRP A 219 -8.03 11.56 -12.47
C TRP A 219 -7.31 12.88 -12.75
N ALA A 220 -7.98 13.86 -13.37
CA ALA A 220 -7.40 15.16 -13.71
C ALA A 220 -6.84 15.90 -12.49
N GLN A 221 -7.47 15.80 -11.31
CA GLN A 221 -6.96 16.42 -10.08
C GLN A 221 -5.58 15.90 -9.68
N PHE A 222 -5.30 14.60 -9.88
CA PHE A 222 -3.99 14.02 -9.57
C PHE A 222 -2.94 14.46 -10.58
N HIS A 223 -3.25 14.45 -11.87
CA HIS A 223 -2.36 14.95 -12.91
C HIS A 223 -2.02 16.43 -12.70
N ALA A 224 -3.00 17.26 -12.32
CA ALA A 224 -2.76 18.66 -12.00
C ALA A 224 -1.80 18.82 -10.82
N LYS A 225 -1.96 18.00 -9.74
CA LYS A 225 -1.08 18.04 -8.57
C LYS A 225 0.31 17.52 -8.84
N VAL A 226 0.48 16.49 -9.68
CA VAL A 226 1.80 16.06 -10.14
C VAL A 226 2.53 17.22 -10.82
N ARG A 227 1.87 17.96 -11.71
CA ARG A 227 2.47 19.14 -12.38
C ARG A 227 2.88 20.26 -11.42
N GLU A 228 2.14 20.44 -10.32
CA GLU A 228 2.47 21.46 -9.31
C GLU A 228 3.72 21.09 -8.49
N VAL A 229 3.91 19.81 -8.17
CA VAL A 229 4.98 19.34 -7.28
C VAL A 229 6.17 18.72 -8.01
N SER A 230 5.98 18.28 -9.26
CA SER A 230 7.03 17.70 -10.09
C SER A 230 7.83 18.81 -10.75
N CYS A 231 9.14 18.80 -10.53
CA CYS A 231 10.11 19.57 -11.29
C CYS A 231 11.05 18.58 -12.00
N PRO A 232 10.61 17.93 -13.08
CA PRO A 232 11.41 16.92 -13.75
C PRO A 232 12.69 17.57 -14.28
N THR A 233 13.83 17.08 -13.81
CA THR A 233 15.15 17.47 -14.33
C THR A 233 15.40 16.89 -15.72
N ASP A 234 14.70 15.80 -16.07
CA ASP A 234 14.74 15.18 -17.38
C ASP A 234 13.62 15.73 -18.28
N PRO A 235 13.98 16.37 -19.42
CA PRO A 235 13.01 16.90 -20.37
C PRO A 235 12.03 15.84 -20.93
N VAL A 236 12.47 14.59 -21.07
CA VAL A 236 11.65 13.48 -21.57
C VAL A 236 10.55 13.14 -20.56
N VAL A 237 10.90 13.05 -19.28
CA VAL A 237 9.92 12.80 -18.20
C VAL A 237 8.89 13.92 -18.18
N GLY A 238 9.31 15.17 -18.21
CA GLY A 238 8.41 16.33 -18.25
C GLY A 238 7.53 16.38 -19.50
N PHE A 239 8.01 15.90 -20.65
CA PHE A 239 7.18 15.74 -21.85
C PHE A 239 6.11 14.65 -21.65
N LEU A 240 6.49 13.50 -21.12
CA LEU A 240 5.57 12.36 -20.90
C LEU A 240 4.49 12.69 -19.87
N GLU A 241 4.81 13.42 -18.80
CA GLU A 241 3.82 13.92 -17.83
C GLU A 241 2.78 14.85 -18.48
N ARG A 242 3.25 15.76 -19.36
CA ARG A 242 2.37 16.66 -20.11
C ARG A 242 1.50 15.89 -21.11
N LEU A 243 2.07 14.88 -21.77
CA LEU A 243 1.34 14.03 -22.72
C LEU A 243 0.25 13.23 -21.99
N ALA A 244 0.57 12.59 -20.87
CA ALA A 244 -0.41 11.85 -20.06
C ALA A 244 -1.59 12.74 -19.65
N TYR A 245 -1.31 13.98 -19.23
CA TYR A 245 -2.37 14.94 -18.88
C TYR A 245 -3.21 15.33 -20.10
N ALA A 246 -2.57 15.61 -21.25
CA ALA A 246 -3.26 16.00 -22.48
C ALA A 246 -4.12 14.88 -23.06
N LEU A 247 -3.75 13.62 -22.86
CA LEU A 247 -4.52 12.46 -23.32
C LEU A 247 -5.80 12.21 -22.50
N LEU A 248 -5.88 12.79 -21.29
CA LEU A 248 -7.09 12.74 -20.45
C LEU A 248 -8.13 13.81 -20.88
N ASP A 249 -7.72 14.88 -21.57
CA ASP A 249 -8.61 15.94 -22.06
C ASP A 249 -9.45 15.50 -23.26
#